data_99c7866e9431899a3d3cd85a33e1a173
#
_entry.id   99c7866e9431899a3d3cd85a33e1a173
#
_cell.length_a   1.000
_cell.length_b   1.000
_cell.length_c   1.000
_cell.angle_alpha   90.00
_cell.angle_beta   90.00
_cell.angle_gamma   90.00
#
_symmetry.space_group_name_H-M   'P 1'
#
loop_
_entity.id
_entity.type
_entity.pdbx_description
1 polymer ?
#
loop_
_entity_poly.entity_id
_entity_poly.type
_entity_poly.pdbx_seq_one_letter_code
_entity_poly.pdbx_strand_id
1 'polypeptide(L)'
;MAYVLGLDLGTSSLKGLLMNEKGESCGTATADYPLLHPASGYSEQDPAEWIRACEIVFETLKAAVPDFTEELQGISFSGQMHSLVVLNDEQDVLRPAILWNDVRTSAQCAKIMATFGDDLLAITQNIALEGFTLPKILWIQENEPEIWQEVRHLLLPKDYLGFWLTGQQHMDYSDAAGTLLLDVAKKEWSTEILNQFAIPAT
;
A
#
# COMPACT_ATOMS: atom_id res chain seq x y z
N MET A 1 24.85 14.82 14.91
CA MET A 1 25.15 13.55 14.16
C MET A 1 23.99 13.34 13.22
N ALA A 2 24.23 13.22 11.92
CA ALA A 2 23.14 13.06 10.96
C ALA A 2 22.55 11.66 11.04
N TYR A 3 21.21 11.56 10.94
CA TYR A 3 20.46 10.31 10.99
C TYR A 3 19.62 10.10 9.75
N VAL A 4 19.39 8.83 9.42
CA VAL A 4 18.37 8.38 8.46
C VAL A 4 17.48 7.34 9.13
N LEU A 5 16.20 7.35 8.80
CA LEU A 5 15.21 6.43 9.36
C LEU A 5 14.64 5.54 8.26
N GLY A 6 14.79 4.23 8.41
CA GLY A 6 14.08 3.23 7.61
C GLY A 6 12.83 2.76 8.33
N LEU A 7 11.68 2.78 7.66
CA LEU A 7 10.41 2.24 8.13
C LEU A 7 10.00 1.03 7.27
N ASP A 8 9.58 -0.06 7.91
CA ASP A 8 9.04 -1.24 7.25
C ASP A 8 7.62 -1.51 7.76
N LEU A 9 6.64 -1.21 6.92
CA LEU A 9 5.22 -1.43 7.18
C LEU A 9 4.83 -2.86 6.79
N GLY A 10 5.13 -3.83 7.65
CA GLY A 10 4.81 -5.24 7.43
C GLY A 10 3.33 -5.56 7.63
N THR A 11 2.97 -6.85 7.53
CA THR A 11 1.56 -7.29 7.71
C THR A 11 1.11 -7.24 9.17
N SER A 12 2.00 -7.42 10.14
CA SER A 12 1.64 -7.51 11.57
C SER A 12 2.21 -6.37 12.43
N SER A 13 3.19 -5.65 11.94
CA SER A 13 3.86 -4.59 12.69
C SER A 13 4.57 -3.60 11.78
N LEU A 14 4.74 -2.37 12.26
CA LEU A 14 5.67 -1.40 11.69
C LEU A 14 6.98 -1.45 12.47
N LYS A 15 8.10 -1.53 11.75
CA LYS A 15 9.46 -1.49 12.31
C LYS A 15 10.18 -0.23 11.85
N GLY A 16 10.90 0.40 12.78
CA GLY A 16 11.78 1.52 12.53
C GLY A 16 13.23 1.16 12.83
N LEU A 17 14.15 1.53 11.94
CA LEU A 17 15.59 1.43 12.11
C LEU A 17 16.21 2.81 11.93
N LEU A 18 16.80 3.34 13.00
CA LEU A 18 17.56 4.60 12.97
C LEU A 18 19.04 4.31 12.75
N MET A 19 19.63 4.92 11.75
CA MET A 19 21.06 4.77 11.41
C MET A 19 21.74 6.14 11.39
N ASN A 20 23.03 6.17 11.78
CA ASN A 20 23.86 7.35 11.64
C ASN A 20 24.55 7.41 10.27
N GLU A 21 25.28 8.50 10.02
CA GLU A 21 26.05 8.75 8.77
C GLU A 21 27.15 7.73 8.48
N LYS A 22 27.52 6.90 9.48
CA LYS A 22 28.49 5.81 9.31
C LYS A 22 27.85 4.46 8.97
N GLY A 23 26.50 4.42 8.89
CA GLY A 23 25.75 3.18 8.69
C GLY A 23 25.61 2.32 9.95
N GLU A 24 25.87 2.87 11.12
CA GLU A 24 25.72 2.18 12.39
C GLU A 24 24.28 2.33 12.91
N SER A 25 23.68 1.23 13.38
CA SER A 25 22.35 1.26 14.01
C SER A 25 22.39 2.00 15.35
N CYS A 26 21.62 3.06 15.46
CA CYS A 26 21.49 3.87 16.68
C CYS A 26 20.24 3.52 17.50
N GLY A 27 19.24 2.90 16.89
CA GLY A 27 18.03 2.49 17.56
C GLY A 27 17.09 1.70 16.65
N THR A 28 16.28 0.84 17.25
CA THR A 28 15.21 0.13 16.58
C THR A 28 13.96 0.19 17.42
N ALA A 29 12.80 0.27 16.78
CA ALA A 29 11.50 0.22 17.45
C ALA A 29 10.52 -0.61 16.59
N THR A 30 9.53 -1.22 17.26
CA THR A 30 8.48 -1.99 16.59
C THR A 30 7.16 -1.71 17.28
N ALA A 31 6.09 -1.54 16.52
CA ALA A 31 4.74 -1.44 17.02
C ALA A 31 3.80 -2.36 16.23
N ASP A 32 3.06 -3.19 16.94
CA ASP A 32 2.11 -4.14 16.36
C ASP A 32 0.74 -3.49 16.13
N TYR A 33 -0.01 -4.06 15.19
CA TYR A 33 -1.40 -3.68 14.92
C TYR A 33 -2.26 -4.91 14.59
N PRO A 34 -3.59 -4.81 14.82
CA PRO A 34 -4.48 -5.95 14.61
C PRO A 34 -4.67 -6.28 13.14
N LEU A 35 -4.94 -7.55 12.88
CA LEU A 35 -5.41 -8.07 11.61
C LEU A 35 -6.90 -8.42 11.77
N LEU A 36 -7.74 -7.94 10.85
CA LEU A 36 -9.17 -8.15 10.84
C LEU A 36 -9.55 -9.28 9.88
N HIS A 37 -10.41 -10.17 10.33
CA HIS A 37 -10.97 -11.28 9.55
C HIS A 37 -12.50 -11.22 9.58
N PRO A 38 -13.15 -10.28 8.86
CA PRO A 38 -14.61 -10.11 8.93
C PRO A 38 -15.39 -11.31 8.39
N ALA A 39 -14.79 -12.12 7.52
CA ALA A 39 -15.36 -13.38 7.02
C ALA A 39 -14.25 -14.38 6.68
N SER A 40 -14.63 -15.63 6.40
CA SER A 40 -13.67 -16.65 5.96
C SER A 40 -12.97 -16.24 4.67
N GLY A 41 -11.65 -16.28 4.67
CA GLY A 41 -10.81 -15.84 3.52
C GLY A 41 -10.61 -14.35 3.40
N TYR A 42 -11.24 -13.54 4.26
CA TYR A 42 -11.07 -12.08 4.29
C TYR A 42 -9.92 -11.71 5.22
N SER A 43 -9.13 -10.73 4.80
CA SER A 43 -8.01 -10.19 5.56
C SER A 43 -7.94 -8.68 5.34
N GLU A 44 -8.16 -7.91 6.40
CA GLU A 44 -8.25 -6.46 6.35
C GLU A 44 -7.46 -5.80 7.47
N GLN A 45 -7.09 -4.53 7.27
CA GLN A 45 -6.52 -3.68 8.31
C GLN A 45 -7.07 -2.26 8.22
N ASP A 46 -7.22 -1.62 9.37
CA ASP A 46 -7.51 -0.19 9.44
C ASP A 46 -6.21 0.60 9.22
N PRO A 47 -6.12 1.44 8.16
CA PRO A 47 -4.94 2.27 7.92
C PRO A 47 -4.59 3.22 9.07
N ALA A 48 -5.55 3.61 9.91
CA ALA A 48 -5.29 4.42 11.10
C ALA A 48 -4.37 3.71 12.11
N GLU A 49 -4.41 2.38 12.17
CA GLU A 49 -3.52 1.61 13.04
C GLU A 49 -2.06 1.65 12.57
N TRP A 50 -1.82 1.78 11.27
CA TRP A 50 -0.46 1.98 10.73
C TRP A 50 0.12 3.33 11.13
N ILE A 51 -0.71 4.39 11.09
CA ILE A 51 -0.33 5.73 11.54
C ILE A 51 -0.01 5.72 13.02
N ARG A 52 -0.90 5.13 13.85
CA ARG A 52 -0.66 4.96 15.28
C ARG A 52 0.64 4.20 15.57
N ALA A 53 0.91 3.12 14.83
CA ALA A 53 2.16 2.37 14.98
C ALA A 53 3.39 3.21 14.59
N CYS A 54 3.28 4.04 13.54
CA CYS A 54 4.34 4.95 13.14
C CYS A 54 4.64 5.97 14.25
N GLU A 55 3.63 6.56 14.85
CA GLU A 55 3.79 7.49 15.98
C GLU A 55 4.48 6.81 17.17
N ILE A 56 4.08 5.58 17.54
CA ILE A 56 4.73 4.80 18.62
C ILE A 56 6.20 4.54 18.30
N VAL A 57 6.52 4.17 17.07
CA VAL A 57 7.90 3.93 16.64
C VAL A 57 8.74 5.22 16.75
N PHE A 58 8.21 6.35 16.30
CA PHE A 58 8.88 7.65 16.44
C PHE A 58 9.13 8.03 17.90
N GLU A 59 8.13 7.93 18.75
CA GLU A 59 8.26 8.25 20.18
C GLU A 59 9.25 7.32 20.89
N THR A 60 9.26 6.02 20.54
CA THR A 60 10.20 5.05 21.10
C THR A 60 11.64 5.37 20.69
N LEU A 61 11.88 5.70 19.42
CA LEU A 61 13.19 6.09 18.92
C LEU A 61 13.66 7.42 19.55
N LYS A 62 12.75 8.39 19.71
CA LYS A 62 13.04 9.68 20.33
C LYS A 62 13.41 9.53 21.81
N ALA A 63 12.79 8.60 22.51
CA ALA A 63 13.17 8.31 23.89
C ALA A 63 14.58 7.70 24.01
N ALA A 64 14.99 6.90 23.01
CA ALA A 64 16.32 6.28 22.95
C ALA A 64 17.41 7.23 22.43
N VAL A 65 17.09 8.10 21.46
CA VAL A 65 17.99 9.05 20.79
C VAL A 65 17.30 10.41 20.71
N PRO A 66 17.33 11.23 21.76
CA PRO A 66 16.49 12.42 21.89
C PRO A 66 16.63 13.49 20.81
N ASP A 67 17.81 13.61 20.19
CA ASP A 67 18.15 14.59 19.18
C ASP A 67 17.95 14.09 17.75
N PHE A 68 17.46 12.86 17.55
CA PHE A 68 17.39 12.31 16.19
C PHE A 68 16.42 13.09 15.28
N THR A 69 15.31 13.61 15.81
CA THR A 69 14.33 14.34 15.00
C THR A 69 14.86 15.67 14.46
N GLU A 70 15.76 16.32 15.19
CA GLU A 70 16.39 17.59 14.79
C GLU A 70 17.49 17.35 13.74
N GLU A 71 18.12 16.18 13.80
CA GLU A 71 19.26 15.80 12.96
C GLU A 71 18.88 14.81 11.84
N LEU A 72 17.58 14.50 11.69
CA LEU A 72 17.07 13.58 10.69
C LEU A 72 17.20 14.17 9.27
N GLN A 73 17.91 13.48 8.39
CA GLN A 73 18.17 13.92 7.02
C GLN A 73 17.20 13.30 6.01
N GLY A 74 16.58 12.19 6.35
CA GLY A 74 15.64 11.53 5.47
C GLY A 74 14.98 10.31 6.07
N ILE A 75 13.81 9.97 5.50
CA ILE A 75 13.06 8.77 5.81
C ILE A 75 12.89 7.98 4.53
N SER A 76 13.09 6.67 4.61
CA SER A 76 12.75 5.74 3.53
C SER A 76 11.82 4.68 4.09
N PHE A 77 10.89 4.17 3.25
CA PHE A 77 9.94 3.18 3.71
C PHE A 77 9.78 2.06 2.70
N SER A 78 9.60 0.86 3.23
CA SER A 78 9.10 -0.33 2.56
C SER A 78 7.82 -0.81 3.25
N GLY A 79 7.11 -1.75 2.66
CA GLY A 79 5.93 -2.30 3.30
C GLY A 79 5.31 -3.46 2.55
N GLN A 80 4.18 -3.96 3.09
CA GLN A 80 3.41 -5.00 2.47
C GLN A 80 2.88 -4.56 1.09
N MET A 81 3.10 -5.39 0.08
CA MET A 81 2.71 -5.14 -1.29
C MET A 81 1.21 -5.38 -1.53
N HIS A 82 0.69 -4.97 -2.68
CA HIS A 82 -0.58 -5.37 -3.30
C HIS A 82 -1.87 -5.05 -2.53
N SER A 83 -1.80 -4.77 -1.24
CA SER A 83 -2.94 -4.40 -0.42
C SER A 83 -3.54 -3.07 -0.91
N LEU A 84 -4.86 -2.92 -0.81
CA LEU A 84 -5.56 -1.77 -1.39
C LEU A 84 -6.12 -0.85 -0.31
N VAL A 85 -5.70 0.40 -0.32
CA VAL A 85 -6.29 1.54 0.41
C VAL A 85 -7.05 2.40 -0.58
N VAL A 86 -8.27 2.77 -0.26
CA VAL A 86 -9.13 3.65 -1.09
C VAL A 86 -9.48 4.92 -0.31
N LEU A 87 -9.29 6.08 -0.95
CA LEU A 87 -9.57 7.39 -0.36
C LEU A 87 -10.58 8.16 -1.22
N ASN A 88 -11.34 9.07 -0.56
CA ASN A 88 -12.19 10.05 -1.22
C ASN A 88 -11.40 11.29 -1.69
N ASP A 89 -12.10 12.33 -2.16
CA ASP A 89 -11.52 13.59 -2.61
C ASP A 89 -10.94 14.42 -1.44
N GLU A 90 -11.49 14.27 -0.24
CA GLU A 90 -11.00 14.86 1.00
C GLU A 90 -9.80 14.08 1.60
N GLN A 91 -9.39 12.99 0.95
CA GLN A 91 -8.29 12.11 1.36
C GLN A 91 -8.62 11.25 2.61
N ASP A 92 -9.88 11.11 2.94
CA ASP A 92 -10.33 10.22 3.99
C ASP A 92 -10.35 8.76 3.52
N VAL A 93 -9.96 7.85 4.41
CA VAL A 93 -10.03 6.41 4.17
C VAL A 93 -11.49 5.95 4.16
N LEU A 94 -11.95 5.37 3.05
CA LEU A 94 -13.34 4.98 2.87
C LEU A 94 -13.71 3.63 3.53
N ARG A 95 -12.73 2.77 3.72
CA ARG A 95 -12.91 1.45 4.33
C ARG A 95 -11.58 0.85 4.81
N PRO A 96 -11.59 -0.21 5.66
CA PRO A 96 -10.37 -0.97 5.94
C PRO A 96 -9.71 -1.49 4.67
N ALA A 97 -8.37 -1.45 4.61
CA ALA A 97 -7.59 -1.93 3.47
C ALA A 97 -7.80 -3.44 3.27
N ILE A 98 -8.01 -3.87 2.02
CA ILE A 98 -8.02 -5.29 1.66
C ILE A 98 -6.58 -5.73 1.45
N LEU A 99 -6.12 -6.71 2.22
CA LEU A 99 -4.71 -7.10 2.26
C LEU A 99 -4.32 -8.06 1.13
N TRP A 100 -3.01 -8.23 0.93
CA TRP A 100 -2.40 -9.11 -0.07
C TRP A 100 -2.74 -10.59 0.13
N ASN A 101 -2.98 -11.02 1.37
CA ASN A 101 -3.34 -12.40 1.74
C ASN A 101 -4.86 -12.63 1.81
N ASP A 102 -5.67 -11.68 1.34
CA ASP A 102 -7.12 -11.82 1.17
C ASP A 102 -7.43 -12.62 -0.09
N VAL A 103 -8.35 -13.56 0.00
CA VAL A 103 -8.70 -14.48 -1.11
C VAL A 103 -10.14 -14.33 -1.61
N ARG A 104 -10.82 -13.19 -1.27
CA ARG A 104 -12.21 -12.94 -1.68
C ARG A 104 -12.41 -12.74 -3.18
N THR A 105 -11.36 -12.48 -3.94
CA THR A 105 -11.41 -11.92 -5.31
C THR A 105 -11.23 -12.94 -6.44
N SER A 106 -11.44 -14.25 -6.18
CA SER A 106 -11.27 -15.31 -7.20
C SER A 106 -12.14 -15.09 -8.45
N ALA A 107 -13.39 -14.62 -8.27
CA ALA A 107 -14.28 -14.32 -9.41
C ALA A 107 -13.75 -13.16 -10.27
N GLN A 108 -13.19 -12.12 -9.63
CA GLN A 108 -12.60 -10.97 -10.31
C GLN A 108 -11.32 -11.38 -11.07
N CYS A 109 -10.51 -12.27 -10.50
CA CYS A 109 -9.36 -12.85 -11.20
C CYS A 109 -9.78 -13.57 -12.48
N ALA A 110 -10.81 -14.42 -12.40
CA ALA A 110 -11.34 -15.11 -13.57
C ALA A 110 -11.88 -14.13 -14.62
N LYS A 111 -12.57 -13.05 -14.19
CA LYS A 111 -13.07 -12.00 -15.08
C LYS A 111 -11.94 -11.26 -15.79
N ILE A 112 -10.87 -10.88 -15.07
CA ILE A 112 -9.69 -10.22 -15.65
C ILE A 112 -9.03 -11.12 -16.69
N MET A 113 -8.80 -12.39 -16.37
CA MET A 113 -8.18 -13.34 -17.28
C MET A 113 -9.06 -13.65 -18.50
N ALA A 114 -10.39 -13.70 -18.33
CA ALA A 114 -11.32 -13.86 -19.47
C ALA A 114 -11.35 -12.63 -20.38
N THR A 115 -11.07 -11.43 -19.85
CA THR A 115 -11.09 -10.17 -20.59
C THR A 115 -9.80 -9.95 -21.38
N PHE A 116 -8.64 -10.19 -20.75
CA PHE A 116 -7.33 -9.87 -21.31
C PHE A 116 -6.53 -11.10 -21.77
N GLY A 117 -6.73 -12.27 -21.17
CA GLY A 117 -5.95 -13.46 -21.50
C GLY A 117 -4.44 -13.22 -21.45
N ASP A 118 -3.76 -13.55 -22.53
CA ASP A 118 -2.31 -13.39 -22.68
C ASP A 118 -1.86 -11.91 -22.75
N ASP A 119 -2.76 -11.00 -23.15
CA ASP A 119 -2.46 -9.56 -23.20
C ASP A 119 -2.20 -8.98 -21.82
N LEU A 120 -2.86 -9.49 -20.76
CA LEU A 120 -2.55 -9.09 -19.40
C LEU A 120 -1.07 -9.36 -19.07
N LEU A 121 -0.60 -10.56 -19.39
CA LEU A 121 0.80 -10.94 -19.15
C LEU A 121 1.77 -10.09 -19.99
N ALA A 122 1.40 -9.77 -21.22
CA ALA A 122 2.22 -8.92 -22.10
C ALA A 122 2.36 -7.49 -21.53
N ILE A 123 1.29 -6.93 -20.96
CA ILE A 123 1.25 -5.58 -20.40
C ILE A 123 1.91 -5.54 -19.01
N THR A 124 1.45 -6.40 -18.09
CA THR A 124 1.77 -6.29 -16.66
C THR A 124 2.89 -7.22 -16.19
N GLN A 125 3.34 -8.14 -17.03
CA GLN A 125 4.29 -9.22 -16.73
C GLN A 125 3.79 -10.18 -15.62
N ASN A 126 2.47 -10.19 -15.34
CA ASN A 126 1.82 -11.00 -14.33
C ASN A 126 0.48 -11.53 -14.81
N ILE A 127 -0.02 -12.58 -14.17
CA ILE A 127 -1.39 -13.09 -14.30
C ILE A 127 -2.24 -12.57 -13.14
N ALA A 128 -3.56 -12.57 -13.27
CA ALA A 128 -4.44 -12.15 -12.18
C ALA A 128 -4.51 -13.22 -11.09
N LEU A 129 -4.10 -12.86 -9.88
CA LEU A 129 -4.23 -13.65 -8.65
C LEU A 129 -4.86 -12.80 -7.55
N GLU A 130 -5.49 -13.44 -6.56
CA GLU A 130 -6.23 -12.77 -5.50
C GLU A 130 -5.37 -11.79 -4.69
N GLY A 131 -4.07 -12.11 -4.55
CA GLY A 131 -3.11 -11.25 -3.86
C GLY A 131 -2.91 -9.87 -4.47
N PHE A 132 -3.08 -9.71 -5.79
CA PHE A 132 -2.84 -8.44 -6.51
C PHE A 132 -3.93 -7.39 -6.29
N THR A 133 -3.64 -6.12 -6.67
CA THR A 133 -4.49 -4.97 -6.36
C THR A 133 -5.73 -4.88 -7.27
N LEU A 134 -5.57 -5.06 -8.58
CA LEU A 134 -6.67 -4.92 -9.54
C LEU A 134 -7.90 -5.80 -9.21
N PRO A 135 -7.76 -7.09 -8.82
CA PRO A 135 -8.92 -7.88 -8.42
C PRO A 135 -9.69 -7.28 -7.23
N LYS A 136 -9.00 -6.63 -6.28
CA LYS A 136 -9.61 -5.97 -5.12
C LYS A 136 -10.41 -4.73 -5.53
N ILE A 137 -9.90 -3.96 -6.50
CA ILE A 137 -10.61 -2.83 -7.09
C ILE A 137 -11.93 -3.29 -7.71
N LEU A 138 -11.88 -4.33 -8.54
CA LEU A 138 -13.09 -4.88 -9.16
C LEU A 138 -14.07 -5.43 -8.12
N TRP A 139 -13.55 -6.03 -7.04
CA TRP A 139 -14.41 -6.52 -5.97
C TRP A 139 -15.16 -5.37 -5.28
N ILE A 140 -14.50 -4.25 -4.98
CA ILE A 140 -15.15 -3.06 -4.40
C ILE A 140 -16.19 -2.50 -5.38
N GLN A 141 -15.88 -2.40 -6.66
CA GLN A 141 -16.84 -1.96 -7.69
C GLN A 141 -18.12 -2.79 -7.67
N GLU A 142 -18.01 -4.10 -7.53
CA GLU A 142 -19.11 -5.04 -7.64
C GLU A 142 -19.89 -5.24 -6.34
N ASN A 143 -19.22 -5.18 -5.18
CA ASN A 143 -19.82 -5.53 -3.90
C ASN A 143 -20.03 -4.34 -2.96
N GLU A 144 -19.34 -3.22 -3.19
CA GLU A 144 -19.44 -1.99 -2.41
C GLU A 144 -19.57 -0.76 -3.36
N PRO A 145 -20.56 -0.75 -4.26
CA PRO A 145 -20.67 0.30 -5.29
C PRO A 145 -20.84 1.71 -4.73
N GLU A 146 -21.43 1.85 -3.54
CA GLU A 146 -21.58 3.14 -2.86
C GLU A 146 -20.22 3.69 -2.44
N ILE A 147 -19.34 2.83 -1.89
CA ILE A 147 -17.95 3.19 -1.57
C ILE A 147 -17.20 3.55 -2.86
N TRP A 148 -17.33 2.72 -3.92
CA TRP A 148 -16.63 2.95 -5.18
C TRP A 148 -16.96 4.31 -5.81
N GLN A 149 -18.20 4.80 -5.69
CA GLN A 149 -18.60 6.11 -6.22
C GLN A 149 -17.84 7.27 -5.57
N GLU A 150 -17.36 7.11 -4.34
CA GLU A 150 -16.59 8.11 -3.61
C GLU A 150 -15.09 7.97 -3.79
N VAL A 151 -14.60 6.83 -4.33
CA VAL A 151 -13.16 6.60 -4.54
C VAL A 151 -12.58 7.60 -5.52
N ARG A 152 -11.49 8.26 -5.11
CA ARG A 152 -10.68 9.16 -5.95
C ARG A 152 -9.22 8.75 -6.00
N HIS A 153 -8.70 8.15 -4.93
CA HIS A 153 -7.30 7.75 -4.84
C HIS A 153 -7.18 6.28 -4.45
N LEU A 154 -6.21 5.61 -5.08
CA LEU A 154 -5.87 4.21 -4.87
C LEU A 154 -4.39 4.13 -4.44
N LEU A 155 -4.13 3.68 -3.23
CA LEU A 155 -2.79 3.61 -2.67
C LEU A 155 -2.50 2.20 -2.15
N LEU A 156 -1.22 1.83 -2.11
CA LEU A 156 -0.76 0.70 -1.32
C LEU A 156 -0.46 1.15 0.12
N PRO A 157 -0.36 0.25 1.10
CA PRO A 157 -0.11 0.62 2.51
C PRO A 157 1.11 1.50 2.70
N LYS A 158 2.22 1.17 2.05
CA LYS A 158 3.47 1.95 2.08
C LYS A 158 3.27 3.35 1.49
N ASP A 159 2.53 3.44 0.38
CA ASP A 159 2.27 4.71 -0.29
C ASP A 159 1.32 5.59 0.54
N TYR A 160 0.35 4.99 1.23
CA TYR A 160 -0.51 5.69 2.19
C TYR A 160 0.29 6.24 3.39
N LEU A 161 1.22 5.45 3.94
CA LEU A 161 2.13 5.94 4.99
C LEU A 161 3.01 7.08 4.48
N GLY A 162 3.56 6.95 3.26
CA GLY A 162 4.34 7.99 2.61
C GLY A 162 3.54 9.26 2.36
N PHE A 163 2.31 9.11 1.91
CA PHE A 163 1.37 10.22 1.73
C PHE A 163 1.08 10.94 3.06
N TRP A 164 0.78 10.20 4.13
CA TRP A 164 0.56 10.78 5.45
C TRP A 164 1.78 11.57 5.97
N LEU A 165 3.00 11.05 5.72
CA LEU A 165 4.25 11.71 6.15
C LEU A 165 4.60 12.95 5.34
N THR A 166 4.24 13.01 4.05
CA THR A 166 4.77 14.02 3.10
C THR A 166 3.70 14.90 2.46
N GLY A 167 2.44 14.49 2.51
CA GLY A 167 1.35 15.12 1.75
C GLY A 167 1.42 14.85 0.24
N GLN A 168 2.33 13.96 -0.22
CA GLN A 168 2.52 13.65 -1.64
C GLN A 168 2.19 12.19 -1.92
N GLN A 169 1.47 11.93 -2.99
CA GLN A 169 1.16 10.58 -3.44
C GLN A 169 2.22 10.12 -4.45
N HIS A 170 2.91 9.05 -4.10
CA HIS A 170 3.93 8.43 -4.94
C HIS A 170 3.85 6.91 -4.82
N MET A 171 4.12 6.23 -5.94
CA MET A 171 4.28 4.78 -5.99
C MET A 171 5.52 4.45 -6.80
N ASP A 172 6.38 3.55 -6.31
CA ASP A 172 7.51 3.08 -7.07
C ASP A 172 7.10 2.05 -8.13
N TYR A 173 7.91 1.87 -9.17
CA TYR A 173 7.61 0.96 -10.28
C TYR A 173 7.50 -0.51 -9.87
N SER A 174 8.21 -0.93 -8.83
CA SER A 174 8.15 -2.31 -8.34
C SER A 174 6.77 -2.62 -7.77
N ASP A 175 6.27 -1.76 -6.88
CA ASP A 175 4.95 -1.90 -6.30
C ASP A 175 3.84 -1.61 -7.33
N ALA A 176 4.03 -0.63 -8.21
CA ALA A 176 3.10 -0.35 -9.30
C ALA A 176 2.91 -1.56 -10.23
N ALA A 177 3.97 -2.31 -10.53
CA ALA A 177 3.84 -3.56 -11.31
C ALA A 177 2.95 -4.59 -10.62
N GLY A 178 3.00 -4.67 -9.28
CA GLY A 178 2.16 -5.55 -8.47
C GLY A 178 0.70 -5.10 -8.35
N THR A 179 0.33 -3.93 -8.88
CA THR A 179 -1.07 -3.51 -8.92
C THR A 179 -1.87 -4.18 -10.04
N LEU A 180 -1.22 -4.72 -11.06
CA LEU A 180 -1.79 -5.13 -12.37
C LEU A 180 -2.38 -3.95 -13.15
N LEU A 181 -1.95 -2.72 -12.90
CA LEU A 181 -2.38 -1.52 -13.62
C LEU A 181 -1.26 -0.90 -14.45
N LEU A 182 0.00 -1.28 -14.18
CA LEU A 182 1.18 -0.75 -14.88
C LEU A 182 1.48 -1.53 -16.18
N ASP A 183 1.69 -0.80 -17.27
CA ASP A 183 2.44 -1.30 -18.41
C ASP A 183 3.92 -1.32 -18.03
N VAL A 184 4.44 -2.50 -17.70
CA VAL A 184 5.79 -2.65 -17.12
C VAL A 184 6.88 -2.25 -18.12
N ALA A 185 6.64 -2.49 -19.41
CA ALA A 185 7.61 -2.15 -20.45
C ALA A 185 7.70 -0.64 -20.67
N LYS A 186 6.57 0.07 -20.63
CA LYS A 186 6.51 1.53 -20.79
C LYS A 186 6.77 2.29 -19.49
N LYS A 187 6.60 1.64 -18.32
CA LYS A 187 6.63 2.26 -16.98
C LYS A 187 5.58 3.36 -16.84
N GLU A 188 4.39 3.11 -17.37
CA GLU A 188 3.23 4.01 -17.34
C GLU A 188 1.99 3.23 -16.95
N TRP A 189 1.00 3.89 -16.36
CA TRP A 189 -0.29 3.27 -16.11
C TRP A 189 -0.93 2.81 -17.43
N SER A 190 -1.38 1.57 -17.50
CA SER A 190 -2.00 1.01 -18.69
C SER A 190 -3.37 1.63 -18.94
N THR A 191 -3.46 2.57 -19.89
CA THR A 191 -4.72 3.19 -20.28
C THR A 191 -5.74 2.16 -20.78
N GLU A 192 -5.28 1.05 -21.35
CA GLU A 192 -6.14 -0.04 -21.79
C GLU A 192 -6.83 -0.73 -20.60
N ILE A 193 -6.08 -1.08 -19.56
CA ILE A 193 -6.63 -1.72 -18.35
C ILE A 193 -7.51 -0.73 -17.58
N LEU A 194 -7.06 0.51 -17.40
CA LEU A 194 -7.83 1.53 -16.70
C LEU A 194 -9.18 1.79 -17.38
N ASN A 195 -9.20 1.96 -18.70
CA ASN A 195 -10.43 2.20 -19.46
C ASN A 195 -11.35 0.99 -19.45
N GLN A 196 -10.81 -0.22 -19.61
CA GLN A 196 -11.59 -1.45 -19.62
C GLN A 196 -12.39 -1.66 -18.34
N PHE A 197 -11.81 -1.29 -17.20
CA PHE A 197 -12.43 -1.47 -15.88
C PHE A 197 -12.94 -0.17 -15.25
N ALA A 198 -13.01 0.93 -16.02
CA ALA A 198 -13.48 2.23 -15.55
C ALA A 198 -12.78 2.68 -14.25
N ILE A 199 -11.46 2.51 -14.19
CA ILE A 199 -10.62 2.95 -13.08
C ILE A 199 -10.12 4.35 -13.41
N PRO A 200 -10.29 5.36 -12.51
CA PRO A 200 -9.77 6.69 -12.75
C PRO A 200 -8.23 6.65 -12.86
N ALA A 201 -7.69 7.40 -13.81
CA ALA A 201 -6.25 7.68 -13.85
C ALA A 201 -5.98 8.76 -12.79
N THR A 202 -5.40 8.34 -11.69
CA THR A 202 -5.00 9.23 -10.56
C THR A 202 -3.52 9.53 -10.60
#